data_15bc71d380c5a64bfa2743aae028762a
#
_entry.id   15bc71d380c5a64bfa2743aae028762a
#
_cell.length_a   1.000
_cell.length_b   1.000
_cell.length_c   1.000
_cell.angle_alpha   90.00
_cell.angle_beta   90.00
_cell.angle_gamma   90.00
#
_symmetry.space_group_name_H-M   'P 1'
#
loop_
_entity.id
_entity.type
_entity.pdbx_description
1 polymer ?
#
loop_
_entity_poly.entity_id
_entity_poly.type
_entity_poly.pdbx_seq_one_letter_code
_entity_poly.pdbx_strand_id
1 'polypeptide(L)'
;MNSGYSSDGWTVTEILREYEAAGYSGQFASRPDGFVLCFTCHQQSPAREVHVQELRRTEGASDPADMLAVVAVTCPHCGAHGTLVVNYGPEITLDDAVVLRALER
;
A
#
# COMPACT_ATOMS: atom_id res chain seq x y z
N MET A 1 21.87 -10.30 -12.18
CA MET A 1 21.22 -9.72 -11.60
C MET A 1 21.26 -9.79 -10.17
N ASN A 2 20.83 -9.15 -9.54
CA ASN A 2 20.98 -9.01 -8.26
C ASN A 2 19.97 -9.59 -7.43
N SER A 3 19.59 -10.65 -7.77
CA SER A 3 18.50 -11.24 -7.23
C SER A 3 18.57 -11.48 -5.76
N GLY A 4 19.59 -11.53 -5.15
CA GLY A 4 19.64 -11.74 -3.72
C GLY A 4 19.51 -10.48 -2.91
N TYR A 5 19.14 -9.42 -3.51
CA TYR A 5 19.08 -8.20 -2.82
C TYR A 5 17.94 -8.13 -1.87
N SER A 6 18.08 -7.35 -0.87
CA SER A 6 17.03 -7.06 0.06
C SER A 6 15.95 -6.24 -0.61
N SER A 7 14.88 -5.96 0.10
CA SER A 7 13.79 -5.18 -0.45
C SER A 7 14.21 -3.76 -0.78
N ASP A 8 15.36 -3.28 -0.32
CA ASP A 8 15.81 -1.97 -0.69
C ASP A 8 16.00 -1.81 -2.16
N GLY A 9 16.29 -2.84 -2.90
CA GLY A 9 16.45 -2.76 -4.33
C GLY A 9 15.18 -3.00 -5.11
N TRP A 10 14.06 -3.25 -4.44
CA TRP A 10 12.82 -3.57 -5.13
C TRP A 10 12.09 -2.32 -5.53
N THR A 11 11.57 -2.30 -6.74
CA THR A 11 10.70 -1.22 -7.19
C THR A 11 9.27 -1.50 -6.77
N VAL A 12 8.45 -0.47 -6.83
CA VAL A 12 7.02 -0.64 -6.55
C VAL A 12 6.43 -1.69 -7.49
N THR A 13 6.80 -1.66 -8.76
CA THR A 13 6.28 -2.63 -9.72
C THR A 13 6.63 -4.05 -9.34
N GLU A 14 7.84 -4.29 -8.88
CA GLU A 14 8.25 -5.64 -8.48
C GLU A 14 7.49 -6.10 -7.25
N ILE A 15 7.29 -5.22 -6.28
CA ILE A 15 6.54 -5.56 -5.08
C ILE A 15 5.09 -5.85 -5.44
N LEU A 16 4.50 -5.03 -6.30
CA LEU A 16 3.12 -5.24 -6.72
C LEU A 16 2.95 -6.56 -7.45
N ARG A 17 3.90 -6.94 -8.30
CA ARG A 17 3.84 -8.21 -8.98
C ARG A 17 3.90 -9.37 -8.01
N GLU A 18 4.72 -9.25 -6.97
CA GLU A 18 4.84 -10.30 -5.99
C GLU A 18 3.54 -10.46 -5.23
N TYR A 19 2.92 -9.37 -4.82
CA TYR A 19 1.64 -9.43 -4.13
C TYR A 19 0.54 -9.95 -5.05
N GLU A 20 0.55 -9.55 -6.32
CA GLU A 20 -0.44 -10.02 -7.26
C GLU A 20 -0.34 -11.54 -7.43
N ALA A 21 0.87 -12.05 -7.52
CA ALA A 21 1.08 -13.50 -7.64
C ALA A 21 0.61 -14.23 -6.38
N ALA A 22 0.60 -13.55 -5.24
CA ALA A 22 0.12 -14.14 -3.99
C ALA A 22 -1.39 -13.99 -3.80
N GLY A 23 -2.09 -13.44 -4.78
CA GLY A 23 -3.54 -13.30 -4.70
C GLY A 23 -4.04 -11.92 -4.39
N TYR A 24 -3.16 -10.94 -4.23
CA TYR A 24 -3.55 -9.57 -3.91
C TYR A 24 -3.62 -8.73 -5.17
N SER A 25 -4.55 -9.08 -6.05
CA SER A 25 -4.65 -8.45 -7.36
C SER A 25 -5.60 -7.26 -7.40
N GLY A 26 -6.39 -7.04 -6.37
CA GLY A 26 -7.28 -5.89 -6.34
C GLY A 26 -6.51 -4.60 -6.08
N GLN A 27 -7.20 -3.48 -6.22
CA GLN A 27 -6.58 -2.18 -6.03
C GLN A 27 -7.36 -1.38 -5.01
N PHE A 28 -6.62 -0.62 -4.23
CA PHE A 28 -7.19 0.26 -3.22
C PHE A 28 -6.53 1.62 -3.34
N ALA A 29 -7.20 2.65 -2.84
CA ALA A 29 -6.66 4.00 -2.85
C ALA A 29 -6.98 4.70 -1.54
N SER A 30 -6.06 5.54 -1.08
CA SER A 30 -6.31 6.36 0.10
C SER A 30 -7.30 7.46 -0.27
N ARG A 31 -8.16 7.80 0.67
CA ARG A 31 -9.16 8.83 0.49
C ARG A 31 -9.10 9.80 1.67
N PRO A 32 -9.73 10.97 1.54
CA PRO A 32 -9.74 11.95 2.63
C PRO A 32 -10.31 11.37 3.91
N ASP A 33 -9.91 11.95 5.02
CA ASP A 33 -10.41 11.61 6.34
C ASP A 33 -10.05 10.21 6.82
N GLY A 34 -8.97 9.66 6.27
CA GLY A 34 -8.48 8.36 6.73
C GLY A 34 -9.23 7.18 6.17
N PHE A 35 -9.92 7.36 5.04
CA PHE A 35 -10.66 6.28 4.41
C PHE A 35 -9.84 5.63 3.31
N VAL A 36 -10.19 4.39 2.99
CA VAL A 36 -9.58 3.63 1.91
C VAL A 36 -10.70 3.16 0.99
N LEU A 37 -10.53 3.38 -0.30
CA LEU A 37 -11.51 2.96 -1.30
C LEU A 37 -11.10 1.63 -1.91
N CYS A 38 -12.02 0.69 -1.93
CA CYS A 38 -11.82 -0.59 -2.61
C CYS A 38 -12.38 -0.47 -4.01
N PHE A 39 -11.56 -0.73 -5.02
CA PHE A 39 -11.99 -0.61 -6.41
C PHE A 39 -12.82 -1.81 -6.86
N THR A 40 -12.84 -2.88 -6.11
CA THR A 40 -13.64 -4.05 -6.45
C THR A 40 -15.11 -3.84 -6.10
N CYS A 41 -15.39 -3.37 -4.89
CA CYS A 41 -16.79 -3.15 -4.48
C CYS A 41 -17.17 -1.69 -4.43
N HIS A 42 -16.23 -0.78 -4.68
CA HIS A 42 -16.46 0.67 -4.69
C HIS A 42 -16.93 1.23 -3.34
N GLN A 43 -16.62 0.53 -2.25
CA GLN A 43 -16.96 1.00 -0.92
C GLN A 43 -15.74 1.61 -0.26
N GLN A 44 -15.96 2.60 0.58
CA GLN A 44 -14.88 3.19 1.36
C GLN A 44 -14.99 2.67 2.79
N SER A 45 -13.85 2.42 3.40
CA SER A 45 -13.77 1.95 4.77
C SER A 45 -12.74 2.77 5.53
N PRO A 46 -12.95 3.01 6.82
CA PRO A 46 -11.87 3.60 7.61
C PRO A 46 -10.63 2.72 7.52
N ALA A 47 -9.47 3.34 7.35
CA ALA A 47 -8.23 2.58 7.19
C ALA A 47 -8.00 1.63 8.37
N ARG A 48 -8.41 2.02 9.57
CA ARG A 48 -8.21 1.18 10.76
C ARG A 48 -9.03 -0.11 10.70
N GLU A 49 -10.05 -0.18 9.84
CA GLU A 49 -10.88 -1.37 9.70
C GLU A 49 -10.41 -2.28 8.58
N VAL A 50 -9.47 -1.84 7.78
CA VAL A 50 -8.96 -2.63 6.67
C VAL A 50 -7.98 -3.64 7.24
N HIS A 51 -8.06 -4.88 6.77
CA HIS A 51 -7.15 -5.92 7.21
C HIS A 51 -5.82 -5.74 6.51
N VAL A 52 -4.75 -5.57 7.27
CA VAL A 52 -3.40 -5.43 6.73
C VAL A 52 -2.69 -6.78 6.85
N GLN A 53 -2.29 -7.33 5.70
CA GLN A 53 -1.53 -8.56 5.68
C GLN A 53 -0.04 -8.27 5.82
N GLU A 54 0.44 -7.27 5.08
CA GLU A 54 1.85 -6.97 5.09
C GLU A 54 2.04 -5.56 4.55
N LEU A 55 3.06 -4.89 5.01
CA LEU A 55 3.44 -3.57 4.52
C LEU A 55 4.91 -3.59 4.17
N ARG A 56 5.26 -3.18 2.96
CA ARG A 56 6.66 -3.11 2.52
C ARG A 56 6.94 -1.70 2.02
N ARG A 57 8.10 -1.19 2.40
CA ARG A 57 8.53 0.13 1.96
C ARG A 57 9.60 -0.01 0.91
N THR A 58 9.48 0.81 -0.14
CA THR A 58 10.59 0.94 -1.07
C THR A 58 11.54 1.94 -0.47
N GLU A 59 12.81 1.73 -0.67
CA GLU A 59 13.80 2.66 -0.14
C GLU A 59 14.37 3.44 -1.29
N GLY A 60 13.71 4.50 -1.61
CA GLY A 60 14.15 5.36 -2.68
C GLY A 60 15.40 6.06 -2.26
N ALA A 61 16.48 5.63 -2.77
CA ALA A 61 17.75 6.03 -2.27
C ALA A 61 18.01 7.52 -2.37
N SER A 62 17.56 8.15 -3.39
CA SER A 62 17.92 9.54 -3.59
C SER A 62 16.77 10.45 -3.90
N ASP A 63 15.61 9.92 -4.20
CA ASP A 63 14.47 10.74 -4.59
C ASP A 63 13.33 10.54 -3.58
N PRO A 64 12.96 11.57 -2.82
CA PRO A 64 11.87 11.43 -1.85
C PRO A 64 10.56 10.99 -2.50
N ALA A 65 10.35 11.28 -3.75
CA ALA A 65 9.13 10.87 -4.43
C ALA A 65 9.05 9.35 -4.59
N ASP A 66 10.17 8.65 -4.46
CA ASP A 66 10.18 7.20 -4.58
C ASP A 66 10.01 6.50 -3.25
N MET A 67 9.78 7.24 -2.17
CA MET A 67 9.59 6.62 -0.86
C MET A 67 8.14 6.21 -0.72
N LEU A 68 7.84 5.01 -1.20
CA LEU A 68 6.48 4.51 -1.24
C LEU A 68 6.33 3.28 -0.36
N ALA A 69 5.17 3.14 0.26
CA ALA A 69 4.81 1.95 1.00
C ALA A 69 3.75 1.21 0.20
N VAL A 70 3.93 -0.08 0.05
CA VAL A 70 2.95 -0.95 -0.61
C VAL A 70 2.37 -1.85 0.46
N VAL A 71 1.06 -1.80 0.61
CA VAL A 71 0.37 -2.52 1.68
C VAL A 71 -0.54 -3.56 1.05
N ALA A 72 -0.40 -4.80 1.47
CA ALA A 72 -1.31 -5.86 1.05
C ALA A 72 -2.47 -5.88 2.03
N VAL A 73 -3.67 -5.69 1.52
CA VAL A 73 -4.86 -5.49 2.36
C VAL A 73 -6.03 -6.33 1.88
N THR A 74 -6.99 -6.51 2.78
CA THR A 74 -8.24 -7.18 2.45
C THR A 74 -9.39 -6.24 2.81
N CYS A 75 -10.32 -6.10 1.88
CA CYS A 75 -11.48 -5.24 2.07
C CYS A 75 -12.42 -5.81 3.13
N PRO A 76 -12.84 -5.02 4.12
CA PRO A 76 -13.75 -5.52 5.13
C PRO A 76 -15.19 -5.70 4.63
N HIS A 77 -15.52 -5.14 3.47
CA HIS A 77 -16.88 -5.27 2.92
C HIS A 77 -17.02 -6.46 1.97
N CYS A 78 -16.13 -6.59 1.01
CA CYS A 78 -16.29 -7.62 -0.01
C CYS A 78 -15.25 -8.73 0.08
N GLY A 79 -14.28 -8.60 0.95
CA GLY A 79 -13.25 -9.62 1.11
C GLY A 79 -12.19 -9.65 0.03
N ALA A 80 -12.19 -8.68 -0.88
CA ALA A 80 -11.20 -8.67 -1.93
C ALA A 80 -9.81 -8.40 -1.37
N HIS A 81 -8.84 -9.11 -1.91
CA HIS A 81 -7.43 -8.94 -1.55
C HIS A 81 -6.78 -8.04 -2.60
N GLY A 82 -6.01 -7.08 -2.15
CA GLY A 82 -5.36 -6.18 -3.07
C GLY A 82 -4.26 -5.37 -2.43
N THR A 83 -3.84 -4.33 -3.13
CA THR A 83 -2.73 -3.51 -2.66
C THR A 83 -3.11 -2.04 -2.63
N LEU A 84 -2.47 -1.33 -1.73
CA LEU A 84 -2.59 0.11 -1.59
C LEU A 84 -1.19 0.68 -1.60
N VAL A 85 -0.94 1.70 -2.40
CA VAL A 85 0.36 2.36 -2.46
C VAL A 85 0.22 3.75 -1.88
N VAL A 86 1.01 4.08 -0.89
CA VAL A 86 1.01 5.41 -0.29
C VAL A 86 2.43 5.93 -0.19
N ASN A 87 2.59 7.24 -0.30
CA ASN A 87 3.89 7.88 -0.13
C ASN A 87 4.16 8.04 1.36
N TYR A 88 5.34 7.66 1.81
CA TYR A 88 5.71 7.84 3.22
C TYR A 88 6.90 8.80 3.37
N GLY A 89 7.35 9.41 2.28
CA GLY A 89 8.47 10.32 2.32
C GLY A 89 8.07 11.71 2.76
N PRO A 90 8.98 12.66 2.67
CA PRO A 90 8.72 14.02 3.17
C PRO A 90 7.67 14.77 2.39
N GLU A 91 7.31 14.27 1.21
CA GLU A 91 6.27 14.92 0.41
C GLU A 91 4.90 14.26 0.57
N ILE A 92 4.73 13.47 1.60
CA ILE A 92 3.47 12.78 1.83
C ILE A 92 2.34 13.79 2.00
N THR A 93 1.17 13.49 1.43
CA THR A 93 -0.01 14.32 1.64
C THR A 93 -0.61 14.02 3.00
N LEU A 94 -1.43 14.93 3.50
CA LEU A 94 -2.10 14.70 4.77
C LEU A 94 -2.98 13.45 4.72
N ASP A 95 -3.68 13.25 3.62
CA ASP A 95 -4.56 12.09 3.46
C ASP A 95 -3.77 10.80 3.53
N ASP A 96 -2.65 10.73 2.83
CA ASP A 96 -1.81 9.54 2.84
C ASP A 96 -1.20 9.33 4.23
N ALA A 97 -0.83 10.40 4.91
CA ALA A 97 -0.26 10.28 6.25
C ALA A 97 -1.24 9.67 7.23
N VAL A 98 -2.48 10.12 7.19
CA VAL A 98 -3.52 9.62 8.09
C VAL A 98 -3.79 8.13 7.82
N VAL A 99 -3.90 7.77 6.55
CA VAL A 99 -4.15 6.38 6.18
C VAL A 99 -2.97 5.51 6.57
N LEU A 100 -1.76 5.92 6.24
CA LEU A 100 -0.58 5.13 6.53
C LEU A 100 -0.44 4.89 8.04
N ARG A 101 -0.69 5.91 8.83
CA ARG A 101 -0.59 5.78 10.26
C ARG A 101 -1.58 4.75 10.80
N ALA A 102 -2.79 4.73 10.27
CA ALA A 102 -3.79 3.75 10.66
C ALA A 102 -3.42 2.35 10.24
N LEU A 103 -2.73 2.20 9.11
CA LEU A 103 -2.33 0.88 8.61
C LEU A 103 -1.09 0.34 9.30
N GLU A 104 -0.31 1.19 9.91
CA GLU A 104 0.92 0.77 10.58
C GLU A 104 0.71 0.29 12.01
N ARG A 105 -0.45 0.04 12.43
CA ARG A 105 -0.74 -0.34 13.81
C ARG A 105 -0.07 -1.66 14.26
#